data_8a793a4e9036d88496643352fb1418cb
#
_entry.id   8a793a4e9036d88496643352fb1418cb
#
_cell.length_a   1.000
_cell.length_b   1.000
_cell.length_c   1.000
_cell.angle_alpha   90.00
_cell.angle_beta   90.00
_cell.angle_gamma   90.00
#
_symmetry.space_group_name_H-M   'P 1'
#
loop_
_entity.id
_entity.type
_entity.pdbx_description
1 polymer ?
#
loop_
_entity_poly.entity_id
_entity_poly.type
_entity_poly.pdbx_seq_one_letter_code
_entity_poly.pdbx_strand_id
1 'polypeptide(L)'
;MRIEFFMPMVPPTLTFQDRQSIVVKGRGMLVDTPELKAVKAKLRDHLAPHVPATPFTGPVRVISKWCWPTEGTDHVNGEYRITKPDADNLSKMLHDLMEKLGFFENDSQVMPVPEKFWADVPGIYIAIEEL
;
A
#
# COMPACT_ATOMS: atom_id res chain seq x y z
N MET A 1 -13.57 -7.44 -15.25
CA MET A 1 -12.34 -8.19 -14.93
C MET A 1 -11.99 -8.00 -13.46
N ARG A 2 -11.39 -9.00 -12.86
CA ARG A 2 -10.95 -8.96 -11.47
C ARG A 2 -9.56 -9.57 -11.39
N ILE A 3 -8.68 -8.89 -10.66
CA ILE A 3 -7.33 -9.41 -10.37
C ILE A 3 -7.22 -9.53 -8.85
N GLU A 4 -6.69 -10.64 -8.36
CA GLU A 4 -6.38 -10.76 -6.95
C GLU A 4 -5.05 -11.47 -6.74
N PHE A 5 -4.32 -11.06 -5.71
CA PHE A 5 -3.04 -11.66 -5.37
C PHE A 5 -2.68 -11.38 -3.91
N PHE A 6 -1.75 -12.17 -3.39
CA PHE A 6 -1.20 -12.00 -2.06
C PHE A 6 0.30 -11.76 -2.16
N MET A 7 0.78 -10.73 -1.48
CA MET A 7 2.20 -10.40 -1.41
C MET A 7 2.74 -10.83 -0.04
N PRO A 8 3.53 -11.92 0.03
CA PRO A 8 4.11 -12.37 1.31
C PRO A 8 5.24 -11.42 1.73
N MET A 9 4.98 -10.62 2.73
CA MET A 9 5.92 -9.65 3.28
C MET A 9 5.38 -9.14 4.61
N VAL A 10 6.25 -8.59 5.45
CA VAL A 10 5.77 -7.81 6.59
C VAL A 10 5.34 -6.45 6.06
N PRO A 11 4.07 -6.05 6.23
CA PRO A 11 3.62 -4.75 5.74
C PRO A 11 4.41 -3.61 6.37
N PRO A 12 4.58 -2.47 5.66
CA PRO A 12 5.31 -1.33 6.19
C PRO A 12 4.52 -0.62 7.30
N THR A 13 5.24 0.08 8.15
CA THR A 13 4.67 1.00 9.13
C THR A 13 4.95 2.46 8.79
N LEU A 14 5.79 2.71 7.79
CA LEU A 14 6.08 4.05 7.26
C LEU A 14 5.17 4.37 6.08
N THR A 15 4.69 5.60 6.01
CA THR A 15 3.80 6.09 4.95
C THR A 15 4.22 7.50 4.52
N PHE A 16 3.41 8.16 3.68
CA PHE A 16 3.67 9.54 3.24
C PHE A 16 3.82 10.55 4.39
N GLN A 17 3.27 10.28 5.57
CA GLN A 17 3.43 11.16 6.72
C GLN A 17 4.84 11.13 7.30
N ASP A 18 5.64 10.15 6.93
CA ASP A 18 7.02 9.99 7.43
C ASP A 18 8.04 10.69 6.54
N ARG A 19 7.60 11.70 5.78
CA ARG A 19 8.46 12.52 4.94
C ARG A 19 9.28 13.49 5.77
N GLN A 20 10.46 13.81 5.24
CA GLN A 20 11.40 14.74 5.83
C GLN A 20 11.25 16.11 5.18
N SER A 21 11.25 17.18 6.00
CA SER A 21 11.29 18.55 5.51
C SER A 21 12.75 18.96 5.26
N ILE A 22 13.02 19.50 4.07
CA ILE A 22 14.33 20.06 3.71
C ILE A 22 14.14 21.42 3.05
N VAL A 23 15.23 22.20 2.97
CA VAL A 23 15.25 23.48 2.27
C VAL A 23 16.13 23.36 1.03
N VAL A 24 15.55 23.65 -0.14
CA VAL A 24 16.26 23.66 -1.42
C VAL A 24 16.04 25.02 -2.08
N LYS A 25 17.13 25.74 -2.39
CA LYS A 25 17.08 27.07 -3.00
C LYS A 25 16.16 28.04 -2.25
N GLY A 26 16.19 28.01 -0.92
CA GLY A 26 15.36 28.87 -0.07
C GLY A 26 13.90 28.44 0.06
N ARG A 27 13.50 27.30 -0.51
CA ARG A 27 12.13 26.77 -0.41
C ARG A 27 12.09 25.54 0.46
N GLY A 28 11.09 25.46 1.35
CA GLY A 28 10.80 24.25 2.09
C GLY A 28 10.20 23.19 1.17
N MET A 29 10.66 21.95 1.28
CA MET A 29 10.16 20.81 0.53
C MET A 29 10.01 19.61 1.45
N LEU A 30 8.96 18.80 1.20
CA LEU A 30 8.82 17.48 1.81
C LEU A 30 9.44 16.45 0.88
N VAL A 31 10.36 15.66 1.41
CA VAL A 31 10.99 14.57 0.65
C VAL A 31 10.89 13.27 1.42
N ASP A 32 10.94 12.17 0.69
CA ASP A 32 10.97 10.86 1.30
C ASP A 32 12.30 10.66 2.03
N THR A 33 12.23 10.11 3.25
CA THR A 33 13.42 9.66 3.96
C THR A 33 14.02 8.44 3.25
N PRO A 34 15.30 8.10 3.48
CA PRO A 34 15.86 6.85 2.93
C PRO A 34 15.07 5.62 3.32
N GLU A 35 14.54 5.57 4.54
CA GLU A 35 13.70 4.48 5.04
C GLU A 35 12.40 4.38 4.26
N LEU A 36 11.74 5.49 3.99
CA LEU A 36 10.50 5.51 3.21
C LEU A 36 10.75 5.13 1.75
N LYS A 37 11.85 5.58 1.15
CA LYS A 37 12.25 5.16 -0.20
C LYS A 37 12.44 3.65 -0.29
N ALA A 38 13.06 3.04 0.72
CA ALA A 38 13.26 1.60 0.77
C ALA A 38 11.92 0.86 0.91
N VAL A 39 11.01 1.36 1.72
CA VAL A 39 9.64 0.81 1.86
C VAL A 39 8.91 0.83 0.53
N LYS A 40 8.94 1.96 -0.17
CA LYS A 40 8.27 2.09 -1.48
C LYS A 40 8.89 1.17 -2.53
N ALA A 41 10.22 1.05 -2.54
CA ALA A 41 10.92 0.17 -3.49
C ALA A 41 10.53 -1.29 -3.27
N LYS A 42 10.48 -1.74 -2.02
CA LYS A 42 10.08 -3.10 -1.66
C LYS A 42 8.63 -3.38 -2.06
N LEU A 43 7.73 -2.46 -1.76
CA LEU A 43 6.31 -2.59 -2.12
C LEU A 43 6.14 -2.61 -3.65
N ARG A 44 6.85 -1.75 -4.36
CA ARG A 44 6.86 -1.73 -5.83
C ARG A 44 7.32 -3.05 -6.40
N ASP A 45 8.39 -3.64 -5.86
CA ASP A 45 8.94 -4.90 -6.33
C ASP A 45 7.95 -6.06 -6.15
N HIS A 46 7.17 -6.05 -5.07
CA HIS A 46 6.13 -7.05 -4.85
C HIS A 46 4.91 -6.85 -5.75
N LEU A 47 4.59 -5.61 -6.10
CA LEU A 47 3.47 -5.28 -6.98
C LEU A 47 3.78 -5.57 -8.45
N ALA A 48 5.01 -5.35 -8.88
CA ALA A 48 5.40 -5.39 -10.29
C ALA A 48 5.01 -6.66 -11.03
N PRO A 49 5.15 -7.88 -10.46
CA PRO A 49 4.75 -9.10 -11.16
C PRO A 49 3.25 -9.21 -11.48
N HIS A 50 2.43 -8.39 -10.86
CA HIS A 50 0.96 -8.47 -10.93
C HIS A 50 0.33 -7.39 -11.81
N VAL A 51 1.16 -6.52 -12.41
CA VAL A 51 0.66 -5.44 -13.26
C VAL A 51 -0.07 -6.03 -14.48
N PRO A 52 -1.32 -5.61 -14.76
CA PRO A 52 -2.04 -6.11 -15.93
C PRO A 52 -1.41 -5.62 -17.24
N ALA A 53 -1.63 -6.35 -18.33
CA ALA A 53 -1.12 -5.98 -19.64
C ALA A 53 -1.63 -4.62 -20.13
N THR A 54 -2.87 -4.27 -19.72
CA THR A 54 -3.49 -2.98 -20.04
C THR A 54 -4.04 -2.38 -18.76
N PRO A 55 -3.77 -1.11 -18.46
CA PRO A 55 -4.31 -0.46 -17.29
C PRO A 55 -5.84 -0.44 -17.29
N PHE A 56 -6.44 -0.51 -16.10
CA PHE A 56 -7.87 -0.26 -15.94
C PHE A 56 -8.18 1.19 -16.29
N THR A 57 -9.21 1.43 -17.09
CA THR A 57 -9.56 2.78 -17.57
C THR A 57 -10.80 3.39 -16.91
N GLY A 58 -11.65 2.55 -16.31
CA GLY A 58 -12.86 2.99 -15.62
C GLY A 58 -12.71 2.93 -14.10
N PRO A 59 -13.81 3.10 -13.37
CA PRO A 59 -13.78 3.01 -11.92
C PRO A 59 -13.41 1.59 -11.46
N VAL A 60 -12.60 1.50 -10.43
CA VAL A 60 -12.15 0.24 -9.85
C VAL A 60 -12.30 0.27 -8.34
N ARG A 61 -12.67 -0.88 -7.76
CA ARG A 61 -12.57 -1.06 -6.32
C ARG A 61 -11.23 -1.74 -6.05
N VAL A 62 -10.44 -1.14 -5.17
CA VAL A 62 -9.20 -1.74 -4.70
C VAL A 62 -9.38 -2.14 -3.24
N ILE A 63 -9.42 -3.45 -3.02
CA ILE A 63 -9.47 -4.04 -1.68
C ILE A 63 -8.04 -4.33 -1.28
N SER A 64 -7.62 -3.84 -0.12
CA SER A 64 -6.29 -4.15 0.42
C SER A 64 -6.44 -4.60 1.88
N LYS A 65 -5.85 -5.76 2.18
CA LYS A 65 -5.81 -6.31 3.53
C LYS A 65 -4.37 -6.40 3.97
N TRP A 66 -4.00 -5.56 4.92
CA TRP A 66 -2.64 -5.42 5.44
C TRP A 66 -2.52 -6.25 6.69
N CYS A 67 -1.70 -7.29 6.65
CA CYS A 67 -1.60 -8.29 7.72
C CYS A 67 -0.21 -8.27 8.34
N TRP A 68 -0.11 -7.75 9.56
CA TRP A 68 1.13 -7.75 10.33
C TRP A 68 1.25 -9.02 11.18
N PRO A 69 2.48 -9.51 11.42
CA PRO A 69 2.68 -10.77 12.12
C PRO A 69 2.23 -10.71 13.59
N THR A 70 1.59 -11.79 14.05
CA THR A 70 1.23 -11.98 15.45
C THR A 70 2.43 -12.39 16.31
N GLU A 71 3.47 -12.94 15.68
CA GLU A 71 4.65 -13.43 16.38
C GLU A 71 5.28 -12.35 17.27
N GLY A 72 5.54 -12.68 18.53
CA GLY A 72 6.09 -11.74 19.49
C GLY A 72 5.12 -10.70 20.02
N THR A 73 3.82 -10.86 19.77
CA THR A 73 2.77 -9.95 20.20
C THR A 73 1.70 -10.70 21.03
N ASP A 74 0.81 -9.95 21.68
CA ASP A 74 -0.36 -10.52 22.39
C ASP A 74 -1.59 -10.60 21.46
N HIS A 75 -1.44 -10.23 20.19
CA HIS A 75 -2.53 -10.25 19.22
C HIS A 75 -2.75 -11.64 18.66
N VAL A 76 -3.98 -11.92 18.23
CA VAL A 76 -4.36 -13.21 17.65
C VAL A 76 -4.66 -13.07 16.16
N ASN A 77 -4.51 -14.18 15.44
CA ASN A 77 -4.76 -14.23 14.01
C ASN A 77 -6.18 -13.78 13.66
N GLY A 78 -6.28 -12.79 12.75
CA GLY A 78 -7.55 -12.23 12.30
C GLY A 78 -8.05 -11.05 13.12
N GLU A 79 -7.34 -10.66 14.18
CA GLU A 79 -7.69 -9.47 14.97
C GLU A 79 -7.44 -8.21 14.13
N TYR A 80 -8.36 -7.24 14.19
CA TYR A 80 -8.15 -5.94 13.55
C TYR A 80 -7.04 -5.17 14.24
N ARG A 81 -6.14 -4.59 13.43
CA ARG A 81 -5.10 -3.68 13.93
C ARG A 81 -5.67 -2.26 14.01
N ILE A 82 -5.67 -1.68 15.20
CA ILE A 82 -6.20 -0.34 15.45
C ILE A 82 -5.13 0.69 15.78
N THR A 83 -3.85 0.33 15.62
CA THR A 83 -2.71 1.22 15.82
C THR A 83 -2.17 1.71 14.49
N LYS A 84 -1.28 2.69 14.52
CA LYS A 84 -0.62 3.19 13.29
C LYS A 84 0.05 2.06 12.51
N PRO A 85 0.18 2.18 11.19
CA PRO A 85 -0.17 3.34 10.36
C PRO A 85 -1.67 3.42 10.04
N ASP A 86 -2.14 4.61 9.68
CA ASP A 86 -3.53 4.83 9.29
C ASP A 86 -3.83 4.16 7.94
N ALA A 87 -5.03 3.59 7.82
CA ALA A 87 -5.45 2.87 6.61
C ALA A 87 -5.46 3.77 5.37
N ASP A 88 -5.89 5.02 5.50
CA ASP A 88 -5.92 5.97 4.37
C ASP A 88 -4.50 6.35 3.91
N ASN A 89 -3.53 6.48 4.79
CA ASN A 89 -2.14 6.75 4.43
C ASN A 89 -1.50 5.57 3.73
N LEU A 90 -1.79 4.35 4.16
CA LEU A 90 -1.37 3.13 3.47
C LEU A 90 -1.97 3.06 2.07
N SER A 91 -3.26 3.38 1.94
CA SER A 91 -3.97 3.38 0.66
C SER A 91 -3.38 4.40 -0.30
N LYS A 92 -3.09 5.61 0.15
CA LYS A 92 -2.48 6.65 -0.70
C LYS A 92 -1.14 6.20 -1.26
N MET A 93 -0.29 5.62 -0.43
CA MET A 93 1.00 5.11 -0.85
C MET A 93 0.85 3.96 -1.85
N LEU A 94 -0.04 3.01 -1.55
CA LEU A 94 -0.32 1.86 -2.41
C LEU A 94 -0.83 2.31 -3.78
N HIS A 95 -1.87 3.15 -3.80
CA HIS A 95 -2.50 3.57 -5.04
C HIS A 95 -1.57 4.41 -5.91
N ASP A 96 -0.73 5.24 -5.30
CA ASP A 96 0.28 6.00 -6.02
C ASP A 96 1.29 5.09 -6.72
N LEU A 97 1.78 4.06 -6.04
CA LEU A 97 2.68 3.07 -6.63
C LEU A 97 2.00 2.25 -7.72
N MET A 98 0.75 1.84 -7.50
CA MET A 98 -0.04 1.09 -8.49
C MET A 98 -0.28 1.91 -9.76
N GLU A 99 -0.59 3.20 -9.63
CA GLU A 99 -0.72 4.11 -10.78
C GLU A 99 0.59 4.19 -11.56
N LYS A 100 1.71 4.41 -10.89
CA LYS A 100 3.03 4.52 -11.52
C LYS A 100 3.45 3.23 -12.23
N LEU A 101 3.02 2.08 -11.72
CA LEU A 101 3.31 0.78 -12.34
C LEU A 101 2.37 0.45 -13.50
N GLY A 102 1.24 1.14 -13.64
CA GLY A 102 0.32 0.92 -14.74
C GLY A 102 -0.87 0.00 -14.43
N PHE A 103 -1.27 -0.14 -13.16
CA PHE A 103 -2.50 -0.84 -12.81
C PHE A 103 -3.74 -0.09 -13.30
N PHE A 104 -3.73 1.22 -13.21
CA PHE A 104 -4.79 2.11 -13.71
C PHE A 104 -4.14 3.42 -14.17
N GLU A 105 -4.90 4.25 -14.88
CA GLU A 105 -4.38 5.50 -15.45
C GLU A 105 -4.22 6.59 -14.40
N ASN A 106 -5.14 6.62 -13.41
CA ASN A 106 -5.13 7.64 -12.37
C ASN A 106 -5.71 7.07 -11.07
N ASP A 107 -5.11 7.39 -9.94
CA ASP A 107 -5.59 6.91 -8.63
C ASP A 107 -6.96 7.46 -8.25
N SER A 108 -7.43 8.54 -8.93
CA SER A 108 -8.81 9.03 -8.78
C SER A 108 -9.88 8.05 -9.24
N GLN A 109 -9.50 7.01 -10.01
CA GLN A 109 -10.41 5.94 -10.41
C GLN A 109 -10.74 4.97 -9.25
N VAL A 110 -9.98 5.03 -8.16
CA VAL A 110 -10.01 4.03 -7.10
C VAL A 110 -11.08 4.30 -6.07
N MET A 111 -11.95 3.29 -5.85
CA MET A 111 -12.84 3.21 -4.69
C MET A 111 -12.11 2.33 -3.66
N PRO A 112 -11.51 2.91 -2.60
CA PRO A 112 -10.63 2.17 -1.71
C PRO A 112 -11.39 1.38 -0.64
N VAL A 113 -10.94 0.16 -0.39
CA VAL A 113 -11.43 -0.66 0.72
C VAL A 113 -10.21 -1.22 1.48
N PRO A 114 -9.56 -0.39 2.32
CA PRO A 114 -8.42 -0.85 3.11
C PRO A 114 -8.85 -1.42 4.45
N GLU A 115 -8.22 -2.52 4.84
CA GLU A 115 -8.38 -3.12 6.16
C GLU A 115 -7.03 -3.53 6.73
N LYS A 116 -6.89 -3.46 8.05
CA LYS A 116 -5.65 -3.79 8.76
C LYS A 116 -5.91 -4.91 9.76
N PHE A 117 -5.03 -5.91 9.74
CA PHE A 117 -5.14 -7.11 10.58
C PHE A 117 -3.81 -7.48 11.23
N TRP A 118 -3.92 -8.28 12.28
CA TRP A 118 -2.84 -9.11 12.79
C TRP A 118 -3.06 -10.52 12.24
N ALA A 119 -2.01 -11.17 11.77
CA ALA A 119 -2.15 -12.50 11.18
C ALA A 119 -0.90 -13.36 11.43
N ASP A 120 -1.10 -14.66 11.51
CA ASP A 120 0.01 -15.61 11.67
C ASP A 120 0.85 -15.67 10.39
N VAL A 121 0.22 -15.45 9.23
CA VAL A 121 0.91 -15.33 7.93
C VAL A 121 0.89 -13.86 7.52
N PRO A 122 1.99 -13.12 7.68
CA PRO A 122 2.03 -11.72 7.31
C PRO A 122 2.04 -11.53 5.80
N GLY A 123 1.42 -10.45 5.34
CA GLY A 123 1.40 -10.11 3.93
C GLY A 123 0.36 -9.04 3.63
N ILE A 124 0.22 -8.76 2.34
CA ILE A 124 -0.77 -7.82 1.83
C ILE A 124 -1.60 -8.53 0.75
N TYR A 125 -2.89 -8.68 1.01
CA TYR A 125 -3.84 -9.18 0.02
C TYR A 125 -4.41 -7.99 -0.76
N ILE A 126 -4.43 -8.10 -2.09
CA ILE A 126 -4.99 -7.08 -2.97
C ILE A 126 -5.96 -7.72 -3.95
N ALA A 127 -7.12 -7.08 -4.11
CA ALA A 127 -8.07 -7.40 -5.16
C ALA A 127 -8.48 -6.11 -5.87
N ILE A 128 -8.50 -6.15 -7.20
CA ILE A 128 -8.92 -5.04 -8.04
C ILE A 128 -10.11 -5.51 -8.85
N GLU A 129 -11.24 -4.83 -8.71
CA GLU A 129 -12.49 -5.16 -9.40
C GLU A 129 -12.92 -3.99 -10.28
N GLU A 130 -13.22 -4.27 -11.55
CA GLU A 130 -13.91 -3.29 -12.40
C GLU A 130 -15.34 -3.07 -11.89
N LEU A 131 -15.76 -1.83 -11.87
CA LEU A 131 -17.09 -1.45 -11.41
C LEU A 131 -18.02 -1.03 -12.56
#